data_c1d0f86f63ae07fa2089a46b86445211
#
_entry.id   c1d0f86f63ae07fa2089a46b86445211
#
_cell.length_a   1.000
_cell.length_b   1.000
_cell.length_c   1.000
_cell.angle_alpha   90.00
_cell.angle_beta   90.00
_cell.angle_gamma   90.00
#
_symmetry.space_group_name_H-M   'P 1'
#
loop_
_entity.id
_entity.type
_entity.pdbx_description
1 polymer ?
#
loop_
_entity_poly.entity_id
_entity_poly.type
_entity_poly.pdbx_seq_one_letter_code
_entity_poly.pdbx_strand_id
1 'polypeptide(L)'
;VVFIRNTGKLCFATLQDGFTLDGPGVRLQVMISLAEVGEERLAAWKADVDLGDFVSVTGRVISSKRGELSVLATSWTLAAKALRPLPTLHKELGEETRVRQRYADLVARPEARDMVRARAAVTRSIRETLHAEGYLEIETPVLQLIHGGASARPFQTHLNAFDIPMTLRIALELYLKRAMVGGADRVYEIGRIFRNEGIDSS
;
A
#
# COMPACT_ATOMS: atom_id res chain seq x y z
N VAL A 1 1.32 -6.33 14.80
CA VAL A 1 0.76 -6.00 16.13
C VAL A 1 0.40 -4.53 16.18
N VAL A 2 -0.87 -4.20 16.43
CA VAL A 2 -1.35 -2.79 16.47
C VAL A 2 -1.85 -2.35 17.84
N PHE A 3 -2.00 -3.29 18.75
CA PHE A 3 -2.36 -3.03 20.14
C PHE A 3 -1.80 -4.13 21.04
N ILE A 4 -1.34 -3.76 22.24
CA ILE A 4 -0.87 -4.68 23.28
C ILE A 4 -1.40 -4.21 24.63
N ARG A 5 -1.91 -5.15 25.42
CA ARG A 5 -2.22 -4.96 26.82
C ARG A 5 -1.71 -6.14 27.63
N ASN A 6 -0.62 -5.93 28.34
CA ASN A 6 -0.03 -6.93 29.20
C ASN A 6 -0.64 -6.85 30.62
N THR A 7 -1.19 -7.97 31.08
CA THR A 7 -1.63 -8.18 32.46
C THR A 7 -0.80 -9.30 33.09
N GLY A 8 -0.94 -9.58 34.39
CA GLY A 8 -0.08 -10.53 35.08
C GLY A 8 0.10 -11.88 34.37
N LYS A 9 -0.98 -12.67 34.27
CA LYS A 9 -0.97 -14.03 33.67
C LYS A 9 -1.58 -14.12 32.28
N LEU A 10 -1.99 -13.00 31.70
CA LEU A 10 -2.68 -12.94 30.42
C LEU A 10 -2.29 -11.65 29.69
N CYS A 11 -1.91 -11.78 28.41
CA CYS A 11 -1.68 -10.66 27.52
C CYS A 11 -2.70 -10.68 26.38
N PHE A 12 -3.11 -9.50 25.97
CA PHE A 12 -3.97 -9.30 24.80
C PHE A 12 -3.18 -8.53 23.76
N ALA A 13 -3.28 -8.96 22.52
CA ALA A 13 -2.78 -8.21 21.39
C ALA A 13 -3.85 -8.16 20.29
N THR A 14 -3.85 -7.08 19.53
CA THR A 14 -4.60 -7.03 18.28
C THR A 14 -3.62 -7.12 17.12
N LEU A 15 -3.79 -8.13 16.30
CA LEU A 15 -3.09 -8.29 15.03
C LEU A 15 -3.92 -7.64 13.93
N GLN A 16 -3.25 -6.99 13.01
CA GLN A 16 -3.88 -6.42 11.81
C GLN A 16 -3.26 -7.07 10.59
N ASP A 17 -4.10 -7.65 9.76
CA ASP A 17 -3.69 -8.20 8.48
C ASP A 17 -3.68 -7.11 7.38
N GLY A 18 -3.12 -7.47 6.22
CA GLY A 18 -3.13 -6.61 5.04
C GLY A 18 -4.54 -6.28 4.56
N PHE A 19 -4.67 -5.21 3.80
CA PHE A 19 -5.91 -4.88 3.12
C PHE A 19 -5.78 -5.21 1.62
N THR A 20 -6.92 -5.57 1.01
CA THR A 20 -7.03 -5.88 -0.41
C THR A 20 -8.07 -4.97 -1.06
N LEU A 21 -8.26 -5.12 -2.37
CA LEU A 21 -9.33 -4.41 -3.07
C LEU A 21 -10.72 -4.74 -2.48
N ASP A 22 -10.92 -6.00 -2.10
CA ASP A 22 -12.22 -6.52 -1.66
C ASP A 22 -12.43 -6.40 -0.14
N GLY A 23 -11.40 -6.03 0.63
CA GLY A 23 -11.50 -5.92 2.08
C GLY A 23 -10.55 -4.90 2.73
N PRO A 24 -11.00 -4.22 3.81
CA PRO A 24 -10.25 -3.18 4.52
C PRO A 24 -9.06 -3.72 5.33
N GLY A 25 -8.84 -5.03 5.34
CA GLY A 25 -7.98 -5.75 6.27
C GLY A 25 -8.74 -6.11 7.56
N VAL A 26 -8.30 -7.18 8.19
CA VAL A 26 -8.95 -7.73 9.38
C VAL A 26 -8.11 -7.42 10.60
N ARG A 27 -8.78 -7.07 11.69
CA ARG A 27 -8.19 -7.02 13.03
C ARG A 27 -8.69 -8.21 13.83
N LEU A 28 -7.77 -8.93 14.46
CA LEU A 28 -8.06 -10.11 15.25
C LEU A 28 -7.41 -9.99 16.60
N GLN A 29 -8.18 -10.22 17.66
CA GLN A 29 -7.64 -10.30 19.02
C GLN A 29 -6.92 -11.62 19.24
N VAL A 30 -5.75 -11.53 19.87
CA VAL A 30 -4.98 -12.69 20.32
C VAL A 30 -4.83 -12.61 21.83
N MET A 31 -4.96 -13.76 22.49
CA MET A 31 -4.80 -13.93 23.92
C MET A 31 -3.61 -14.86 24.19
N ILE A 32 -2.58 -14.35 24.87
CA ILE A 32 -1.39 -15.13 25.30
C ILE A 32 -1.54 -15.38 26.79
N SER A 33 -1.84 -16.61 27.16
CA SER A 33 -2.13 -17.03 28.53
C SER A 33 -1.00 -17.86 29.12
N LEU A 34 -0.64 -17.60 30.37
CA LEU A 34 0.32 -18.40 31.13
C LEU A 34 -0.04 -19.91 31.09
N ALA A 35 -1.33 -20.23 31.19
CA ALA A 35 -1.80 -21.61 31.22
C ALA A 35 -1.57 -22.36 29.89
N GLU A 36 -1.56 -21.66 28.75
CA GLU A 36 -1.44 -22.26 27.43
C GLU A 36 0.01 -22.24 26.92
N VAL A 37 0.75 -21.14 27.10
CA VAL A 37 2.10 -20.99 26.52
C VAL A 37 3.22 -21.24 27.51
N GLY A 38 2.95 -21.31 28.81
CA GLY A 38 3.93 -21.44 29.88
C GLY A 38 4.61 -20.12 30.28
N GLU A 39 5.36 -20.17 31.38
CA GLU A 39 5.95 -18.97 32.00
C GLU A 39 7.02 -18.32 31.13
N GLU A 40 7.95 -19.14 30.60
CA GLU A 40 9.05 -18.69 29.75
C GLU A 40 8.54 -17.96 28.49
N ARG A 41 7.58 -18.57 27.78
CA ARG A 41 7.03 -18.00 26.54
C ARG A 41 6.18 -16.75 26.80
N LEU A 42 5.47 -16.70 27.95
CA LEU A 42 4.75 -15.49 28.33
C LEU A 42 5.70 -14.35 28.71
N ALA A 43 6.79 -14.65 29.40
CA ALA A 43 7.83 -13.66 29.72
C ALA A 43 8.50 -13.12 28.44
N ALA A 44 8.87 -14.01 27.54
CA ALA A 44 9.43 -13.63 26.23
C ALA A 44 8.47 -12.76 25.41
N TRP A 45 7.17 -13.09 25.38
CA TRP A 45 6.17 -12.22 24.74
C TRP A 45 6.21 -10.78 25.26
N LYS A 46 6.25 -10.63 26.58
CA LYS A 46 6.26 -9.32 27.24
C LYS A 46 7.54 -8.53 27.03
N ALA A 47 8.68 -9.24 26.88
CA ALA A 47 9.98 -8.65 26.70
C ALA A 47 10.27 -8.26 25.25
N ASP A 48 9.83 -9.10 24.30
CA ASP A 48 10.32 -9.04 22.93
C ASP A 48 9.31 -8.50 21.92
N VAL A 49 8.00 -8.52 22.25
CA VAL A 49 6.96 -8.13 21.30
C VAL A 49 6.46 -6.71 21.55
N ASP A 50 6.60 -5.87 20.52
CA ASP A 50 6.18 -4.47 20.53
C ASP A 50 5.15 -4.15 19.44
N LEU A 51 4.63 -2.92 19.48
CA LEU A 51 3.77 -2.39 18.43
C LEU A 51 4.54 -2.28 17.11
N GLY A 52 3.95 -2.77 16.06
CA GLY A 52 4.58 -2.82 14.73
C GLY A 52 5.21 -4.16 14.38
N ASP A 53 5.48 -5.01 15.37
CA ASP A 53 6.04 -6.32 15.12
C ASP A 53 5.09 -7.22 14.33
N PHE A 54 5.67 -8.08 13.50
CA PHE A 54 4.96 -9.18 12.86
C PHE A 54 5.16 -10.44 13.69
N VAL A 55 4.05 -11.04 14.07
CA VAL A 55 4.04 -12.28 14.86
C VAL A 55 3.17 -13.33 14.17
N SER A 56 3.60 -14.59 14.26
CA SER A 56 2.77 -15.74 13.92
C SER A 56 2.19 -16.32 15.21
N VAL A 57 0.92 -16.63 15.22
CA VAL A 57 0.22 -17.19 16.37
C VAL A 57 -0.57 -18.41 15.94
N THR A 58 -0.38 -19.52 16.67
CA THR A 58 -1.18 -20.74 16.52
C THR A 58 -1.99 -20.93 17.78
N GLY A 59 -3.27 -21.29 17.64
CA GLY A 59 -4.12 -21.48 18.80
C GLY A 59 -5.56 -21.84 18.43
N ARG A 60 -6.40 -21.86 19.44
CA ARG A 60 -7.84 -22.17 19.30
C ARG A 60 -8.64 -20.88 19.13
N VAL A 61 -9.59 -20.90 18.20
CA VAL A 61 -10.55 -19.81 18.05
C VAL A 61 -11.57 -19.89 19.18
N ILE A 62 -11.72 -18.79 19.90
CA ILE A 62 -12.64 -18.70 21.05
C ILE A 62 -13.41 -17.40 20.99
N SER A 63 -14.52 -17.33 21.76
CA SER A 63 -15.15 -16.09 22.12
C SER A 63 -14.62 -15.62 23.48
N SER A 64 -14.15 -14.39 23.57
CA SER A 64 -13.73 -13.81 24.85
C SER A 64 -14.93 -13.64 25.79
N LYS A 65 -14.69 -13.43 27.09
CA LYS A 65 -15.77 -13.16 28.07
C LYS A 65 -16.69 -11.99 27.68
N ARG A 66 -16.22 -11.11 26.81
CA ARG A 66 -16.99 -9.97 26.30
C ARG A 66 -17.62 -10.23 24.91
N GLY A 67 -17.56 -11.47 24.42
CA GLY A 67 -18.11 -11.84 23.11
C GLY A 67 -17.19 -11.55 21.92
N GLU A 68 -15.95 -11.09 22.13
CA GLU A 68 -15.03 -10.77 21.04
C GLU A 68 -14.35 -12.03 20.50
N LEU A 69 -14.37 -12.20 19.17
CA LEU A 69 -13.68 -13.29 18.49
C LEU A 69 -12.17 -13.18 18.72
N SER A 70 -11.56 -14.26 19.21
CA SER A 70 -10.17 -14.25 19.64
C SER A 70 -9.48 -15.55 19.33
N VAL A 71 -8.16 -15.50 19.16
CA VAL A 71 -7.32 -16.70 19.16
C VAL A 71 -6.65 -16.83 20.52
N LEU A 72 -6.95 -17.91 21.25
CA LEU A 72 -6.23 -18.30 22.44
C LEU A 72 -4.97 -19.04 21.99
N ALA A 73 -3.82 -18.38 22.11
CA ALA A 73 -2.55 -18.88 21.60
C ALA A 73 -2.03 -20.09 22.39
N THR A 74 -1.70 -21.14 21.70
CA THR A 74 -0.92 -22.28 22.23
C THR A 74 0.56 -22.10 21.91
N SER A 75 0.88 -21.36 20.85
CA SER A 75 2.27 -20.97 20.52
C SER A 75 2.30 -19.66 19.76
N TRP A 76 3.46 -19.01 19.75
CA TRP A 76 3.71 -17.81 18.96
C TRP A 76 5.18 -17.73 18.54
N THR A 77 5.46 -16.98 17.46
CA THR A 77 6.80 -16.73 16.95
C THR A 77 6.89 -15.28 16.47
N LEU A 78 7.99 -14.61 16.79
CA LEU A 78 8.32 -13.32 16.23
C LEU A 78 8.81 -13.52 14.78
N ALA A 79 8.03 -13.08 13.82
CA ALA A 79 8.34 -13.20 12.39
C ALA A 79 9.23 -12.06 11.89
N ALA A 80 8.95 -10.82 12.34
CA ALA A 80 9.79 -9.66 12.04
C ALA A 80 9.67 -8.61 13.14
N LYS A 81 10.80 -8.03 13.54
CA LYS A 81 10.89 -6.99 14.57
C LYS A 81 10.78 -5.61 13.92
N ALA A 82 9.91 -4.76 14.44
CA ALA A 82 9.85 -3.35 14.10
C ALA A 82 11.00 -2.61 14.79
N LEU A 83 11.99 -2.15 14.02
CA LEU A 83 13.15 -1.42 14.55
C LEU A 83 12.85 0.07 14.82
N ARG A 84 11.70 0.56 14.40
CA ARG A 84 11.22 1.92 14.65
C ARG A 84 9.80 1.86 15.19
N PRO A 85 9.45 2.73 16.15
CA PRO A 85 8.09 2.78 16.66
C PRO A 85 7.11 3.17 15.55
N LEU A 86 5.94 2.55 15.57
CA LEU A 86 4.82 2.99 14.72
C LEU A 86 4.36 4.39 15.12
N PRO A 87 3.80 5.16 14.18
CA PRO A 87 3.07 6.37 14.52
C PRO A 87 2.00 6.06 15.56
N THR A 88 1.83 6.96 16.53
CA THR A 88 0.81 6.79 17.57
C THR A 88 -0.58 6.74 16.91
N LEU A 89 -1.26 5.59 16.99
CA LEU A 89 -2.55 5.34 16.33
C LEU A 89 -3.70 6.25 16.84
N HIS A 90 -3.46 6.99 17.93
CA HIS A 90 -4.43 7.89 18.56
C HIS A 90 -4.12 9.39 18.35
N LYS A 91 -3.05 9.71 17.64
CA LYS A 91 -2.67 11.09 17.31
C LYS A 91 -2.72 11.27 15.79
N GLU A 92 -3.38 12.34 15.34
CA GLU A 92 -3.36 12.68 13.92
C GLU A 92 -1.93 12.92 13.44
N LEU A 93 -1.59 12.28 12.33
CA LEU A 93 -0.35 12.56 11.64
C LEU A 93 -0.44 13.92 10.95
N GLY A 94 0.61 14.74 11.09
CA GLY A 94 0.71 15.98 10.33
C GLY A 94 0.66 15.73 8.82
N GLU A 95 0.14 16.68 8.07
CA GLU A 95 -0.07 16.57 6.62
C GLU A 95 1.21 16.21 5.87
N GLU A 96 2.32 16.85 6.19
CA GLU A 96 3.63 16.56 5.60
C GLU A 96 4.05 15.10 5.83
N THR A 97 3.88 14.56 7.04
CA THR A 97 4.18 13.16 7.36
C THR A 97 3.28 12.22 6.56
N ARG A 98 1.99 12.53 6.42
CA ARG A 98 1.03 11.75 5.65
C ARG A 98 1.39 11.66 4.17
N VAL A 99 1.94 12.72 3.60
CA VAL A 99 2.37 12.76 2.20
C VAL A 99 3.74 12.09 2.02
N ARG A 100 4.73 12.46 2.83
CA ARG A 100 6.12 11.96 2.69
C ARG A 100 6.32 10.53 3.17
N GLN A 101 5.59 10.13 4.20
CA GLN A 101 5.64 8.78 4.79
C GLN A 101 4.31 8.06 4.59
N ARG A 102 3.90 7.91 3.34
CA ARG A 102 2.60 7.32 2.98
C ARG A 102 2.40 5.93 3.59
N TYR A 103 3.45 5.13 3.73
CA TYR A 103 3.40 3.83 4.39
C TYR A 103 2.96 3.93 5.85
N ALA A 104 3.42 4.94 6.59
CA ALA A 104 3.02 5.20 7.97
C ALA A 104 1.54 5.62 8.07
N ASP A 105 1.09 6.47 7.14
CA ASP A 105 -0.32 6.86 7.02
C ASP A 105 -1.22 5.65 6.74
N LEU A 106 -0.81 4.73 5.85
CA LEU A 106 -1.54 3.49 5.57
C LEU A 106 -1.65 2.56 6.77
N VAL A 107 -0.63 2.51 7.64
CA VAL A 107 -0.69 1.73 8.89
C VAL A 107 -1.66 2.37 9.88
N ALA A 108 -1.58 3.70 10.06
CA ALA A 108 -2.28 4.42 11.10
C ALA A 108 -3.76 4.67 10.78
N ARG A 109 -4.10 4.99 9.51
CA ARG A 109 -5.39 5.53 9.11
C ARG A 109 -6.17 4.62 8.17
N PRO A 110 -7.38 4.17 8.57
CA PRO A 110 -8.29 3.45 7.69
C PRO A 110 -8.62 4.22 6.40
N GLU A 111 -8.87 5.54 6.50
CA GLU A 111 -9.24 6.39 5.37
C GLU A 111 -8.15 6.45 4.29
N ALA A 112 -6.88 6.37 4.70
CA ALA A 112 -5.76 6.30 3.77
C ALA A 112 -5.80 4.99 2.94
N ARG A 113 -6.15 3.87 3.58
CA ARG A 113 -6.34 2.58 2.91
C ARG A 113 -7.56 2.59 1.99
N ASP A 114 -8.66 3.18 2.45
CA ASP A 114 -9.89 3.30 1.66
C ASP A 114 -9.67 4.14 0.40
N MET A 115 -8.86 5.19 0.47
CA MET A 115 -8.45 5.98 -0.70
C MET A 115 -7.67 5.13 -1.71
N VAL A 116 -6.74 4.29 -1.26
CA VAL A 116 -5.99 3.38 -2.15
C VAL A 116 -6.93 2.37 -2.81
N ARG A 117 -7.87 1.80 -2.05
CA ARG A 117 -8.88 0.86 -2.56
C ARG A 117 -9.81 1.53 -3.59
N ALA A 118 -10.32 2.72 -3.27
CA ALA A 118 -11.17 3.48 -4.17
C ALA A 118 -10.46 3.78 -5.50
N ARG A 119 -9.20 4.25 -5.43
CA ARG A 119 -8.40 4.50 -6.64
C ARG A 119 -8.19 3.24 -7.47
N ALA A 120 -7.89 2.10 -6.84
CA ALA A 120 -7.74 0.83 -7.54
C ALA A 120 -9.05 0.38 -8.20
N ALA A 121 -10.19 0.54 -7.52
CA ALA A 121 -11.51 0.22 -8.06
C ALA A 121 -11.85 1.10 -9.27
N VAL A 122 -11.60 2.41 -9.20
CA VAL A 122 -11.82 3.34 -10.32
C VAL A 122 -10.96 2.94 -11.53
N THR A 123 -9.67 2.65 -11.33
CA THR A 123 -8.79 2.25 -12.43
C THR A 123 -9.25 0.93 -13.07
N ARG A 124 -9.69 -0.03 -12.25
CA ARG A 124 -10.27 -1.29 -12.75
C ARG A 124 -11.52 -1.02 -13.59
N SER A 125 -12.46 -0.24 -13.08
CA SER A 125 -13.71 0.09 -13.78
C SER A 125 -13.47 0.77 -15.14
N ILE A 126 -12.51 1.70 -15.20
CA ILE A 126 -12.11 2.32 -16.47
C ILE A 126 -11.61 1.27 -17.47
N ARG A 127 -10.74 0.35 -17.05
CA ARG A 127 -10.22 -0.72 -17.91
C ARG A 127 -11.32 -1.64 -18.39
N GLU A 128 -12.18 -2.11 -17.49
CA GLU A 128 -13.30 -2.99 -17.81
C GLU A 128 -14.25 -2.36 -18.84
N THR A 129 -14.57 -1.07 -18.65
CA THR A 129 -15.42 -0.30 -19.58
C THR A 129 -14.77 -0.19 -20.96
N LEU A 130 -13.52 0.22 -21.04
CA LEU A 130 -12.81 0.40 -22.31
C LEU A 130 -12.63 -0.94 -23.04
N HIS A 131 -12.30 -2.02 -22.31
CA HIS A 131 -12.22 -3.36 -22.89
C HIS A 131 -13.57 -3.85 -23.45
N ALA A 132 -14.67 -3.61 -22.71
CA ALA A 132 -16.01 -3.97 -23.15
C ALA A 132 -16.42 -3.21 -24.42
N GLU A 133 -15.91 -2.02 -24.65
CA GLU A 133 -16.10 -1.20 -25.84
C GLU A 133 -15.11 -1.55 -26.98
N GLY A 134 -14.24 -2.54 -26.80
CA GLY A 134 -13.29 -3.02 -27.80
C GLY A 134 -12.01 -2.19 -27.94
N TYR A 135 -11.65 -1.41 -26.92
CA TYR A 135 -10.36 -0.72 -26.88
C TYR A 135 -9.23 -1.67 -26.49
N LEU A 136 -8.07 -1.47 -27.11
CA LEU A 136 -6.81 -2.14 -26.76
C LEU A 136 -5.99 -1.26 -25.81
N GLU A 137 -5.61 -1.79 -24.65
CA GLU A 137 -4.64 -1.15 -23.77
C GLU A 137 -3.23 -1.39 -24.33
N ILE A 138 -2.49 -0.32 -24.58
CA ILE A 138 -1.12 -0.38 -25.06
C ILE A 138 -0.20 0.45 -24.17
N GLU A 139 1.08 0.13 -24.18
CA GLU A 139 2.12 0.92 -23.51
C GLU A 139 3.01 1.57 -24.55
N THR A 140 3.25 2.87 -24.39
CA THR A 140 4.08 3.66 -25.30
C THR A 140 5.36 4.13 -24.60
N PRO A 141 6.43 4.48 -25.35
CA PRO A 141 7.70 4.86 -24.76
C PRO A 141 7.62 6.05 -23.81
N VAL A 142 8.19 5.88 -22.61
CA VAL A 142 8.34 6.96 -21.62
C VAL A 142 9.46 7.92 -22.01
N LEU A 143 10.57 7.37 -22.52
CA LEU A 143 11.71 8.15 -23.02
C LEU A 143 11.51 8.43 -24.51
N GLN A 144 11.69 9.68 -24.90
CA GLN A 144 11.46 10.15 -26.26
C GLN A 144 12.62 11.01 -26.75
N LEU A 145 12.99 10.86 -28.01
CA LEU A 145 13.95 11.75 -28.67
C LEU A 145 13.33 13.14 -28.93
N ILE A 146 12.05 13.14 -29.33
CA ILE A 146 11.28 14.35 -29.60
C ILE A 146 10.01 14.28 -28.79
N HIS A 147 9.83 15.21 -27.86
CA HIS A 147 8.59 15.36 -27.12
C HIS A 147 7.52 16.08 -27.95
N GLY A 148 6.28 15.81 -27.66
CA GLY A 148 5.16 16.45 -28.38
C GLY A 148 3.79 15.94 -27.89
N GLY A 149 2.73 16.39 -28.59
CA GLY A 149 1.36 16.06 -28.22
C GLY A 149 0.75 17.00 -27.17
N ALA A 150 1.54 17.95 -26.63
CA ALA A 150 1.11 18.98 -25.71
C ALA A 150 2.10 20.15 -25.73
N SER A 151 1.70 21.30 -25.17
CA SER A 151 2.58 22.43 -24.90
C SER A 151 2.97 22.42 -23.43
N ALA A 152 4.12 21.79 -23.12
CA ALA A 152 4.65 21.69 -21.78
C ALA A 152 6.17 21.60 -21.80
N ARG A 153 6.85 21.99 -20.72
CA ARG A 153 8.30 21.84 -20.58
C ARG A 153 8.61 20.37 -20.18
N PRO A 154 9.44 19.63 -20.96
CA PRO A 154 9.82 18.28 -20.62
C PRO A 154 10.90 18.23 -19.54
N PHE A 155 10.95 17.11 -18.79
CA PHE A 155 12.16 16.71 -18.08
C PHE A 155 13.18 16.17 -19.09
N GLN A 156 14.43 16.60 -18.95
CA GLN A 156 15.54 16.15 -19.79
C GLN A 156 16.33 15.03 -19.11
N THR A 157 16.84 14.11 -19.89
CA THR A 157 17.71 13.03 -19.46
C THR A 157 18.70 12.70 -20.57
N HIS A 158 19.56 11.69 -20.37
CA HIS A 158 20.62 11.32 -21.30
C HIS A 158 20.67 9.79 -21.45
N LEU A 159 20.79 9.31 -22.68
CA LEU A 159 20.99 7.90 -22.98
C LEU A 159 22.50 7.64 -23.19
N ASN A 160 23.16 7.13 -22.16
CA ASN A 160 24.59 6.96 -22.11
C ASN A 160 25.13 6.03 -23.21
N ALA A 161 24.39 4.98 -23.57
CA ALA A 161 24.82 3.99 -24.55
C ALA A 161 25.07 4.57 -25.96
N PHE A 162 24.34 5.65 -26.30
CA PHE A 162 24.42 6.31 -27.60
C PHE A 162 24.85 7.76 -27.50
N ASP A 163 25.12 8.26 -26.29
CA ASP A 163 25.53 9.64 -26.03
C ASP A 163 24.55 10.68 -26.61
N ILE A 164 23.24 10.44 -26.43
CA ILE A 164 22.19 11.31 -26.96
C ILE A 164 21.28 11.87 -25.88
N PRO A 165 20.83 13.13 -25.99
CA PRO A 165 19.81 13.68 -25.09
C PRO A 165 18.46 13.05 -25.38
N MET A 166 17.71 12.80 -24.31
CA MET A 166 16.33 12.33 -24.37
C MET A 166 15.44 13.15 -23.44
N THR A 167 14.14 13.02 -23.61
CA THR A 167 13.15 13.66 -22.75
C THR A 167 12.19 12.63 -22.20
N LEU A 168 11.62 12.91 -21.02
CA LEU A 168 10.44 12.20 -20.55
C LEU A 168 9.21 12.73 -21.30
N ARG A 169 8.27 11.84 -21.61
CA ARG A 169 7.04 12.20 -22.33
C ARG A 169 6.18 13.20 -21.58
N ILE A 170 5.68 14.20 -22.28
CA ILE A 170 4.74 15.22 -21.78
C ILE A 170 3.28 14.88 -22.11
N ALA A 171 3.06 13.95 -23.03
CA ALA A 171 1.76 13.44 -23.46
C ALA A 171 1.92 12.03 -24.09
N LEU A 172 0.81 11.32 -24.21
CA LEU A 172 0.72 9.98 -24.82
C LEU A 172 0.33 10.03 -26.30
N GLU A 173 -0.17 11.18 -26.74
CA GLU A 173 -0.91 11.38 -27.99
C GLU A 173 -0.17 10.88 -29.23
N LEU A 174 1.08 11.26 -29.44
CA LEU A 174 1.79 11.00 -30.68
C LEU A 174 1.99 9.50 -30.95
N TYR A 175 2.29 8.72 -29.91
CA TYR A 175 2.49 7.28 -30.04
C TYR A 175 1.17 6.54 -30.18
N LEU A 176 0.10 6.98 -29.50
CA LEU A 176 -1.24 6.44 -29.72
C LEU A 176 -1.72 6.68 -31.15
N LYS A 177 -1.48 7.87 -31.71
CA LYS A 177 -1.76 8.16 -33.13
C LYS A 177 -0.97 7.25 -34.08
N ARG A 178 0.30 6.96 -33.78
CA ARG A 178 1.10 6.02 -34.58
C ARG A 178 0.54 4.61 -34.53
N ALA A 179 0.03 4.15 -33.37
CA ALA A 179 -0.64 2.87 -33.26
C ALA A 179 -1.91 2.82 -34.14
N MET A 180 -2.69 3.91 -34.18
CA MET A 180 -3.86 4.03 -35.03
C MET A 180 -3.49 4.00 -36.52
N VAL A 181 -2.42 4.68 -36.92
CA VAL A 181 -1.87 4.59 -38.30
C VAL A 181 -1.43 3.16 -38.63
N GLY A 182 -0.93 2.41 -37.62
CA GLY A 182 -0.58 1.00 -37.75
C GLY A 182 -1.77 0.05 -37.82
N GLY A 183 -3.01 0.54 -37.77
CA GLY A 183 -4.24 -0.25 -37.94
C GLY A 183 -4.98 -0.60 -36.65
N ALA A 184 -4.58 -0.05 -35.51
CA ALA A 184 -5.30 -0.23 -34.24
C ALA A 184 -6.42 0.83 -34.13
N ASP A 185 -7.67 0.47 -34.43
CA ASP A 185 -8.78 1.42 -34.49
C ASP A 185 -9.13 2.09 -33.14
N ARG A 186 -8.98 1.35 -32.05
CA ARG A 186 -9.34 1.80 -30.69
C ARG A 186 -8.22 1.46 -29.74
N VAL A 187 -7.52 2.46 -29.28
CA VAL A 187 -6.38 2.31 -28.35
C VAL A 187 -6.49 3.27 -27.19
N TYR A 188 -5.97 2.85 -26.04
CA TYR A 188 -5.81 3.72 -24.89
C TYR A 188 -4.56 3.33 -24.11
N GLU A 189 -4.11 4.23 -23.28
CA GLU A 189 -3.04 4.00 -22.30
C GLU A 189 -3.39 4.72 -21.00
N ILE A 190 -3.29 3.99 -19.86
CA ILE A 190 -3.30 4.59 -18.54
C ILE A 190 -1.84 4.75 -18.10
N GLY A 191 -1.25 5.84 -18.50
CA GLY A 191 0.18 6.11 -18.31
C GLY A 191 0.47 7.41 -17.59
N ARG A 192 1.69 7.55 -17.08
CA ARG A 192 2.17 8.78 -16.46
C ARG A 192 2.74 9.72 -17.51
N ILE A 193 2.44 11.00 -17.38
CA ILE A 193 3.05 12.08 -18.12
C ILE A 193 3.91 12.93 -17.16
N PHE A 194 4.91 13.60 -17.71
CA PHE A 194 5.93 14.31 -16.94
C PHE A 194 6.09 15.73 -17.49
N ARG A 195 5.62 16.71 -16.74
CA ARG A 195 5.72 18.14 -17.10
C ARG A 195 6.57 18.85 -16.07
N ASN A 196 7.66 19.50 -16.52
CA ASN A 196 8.61 20.23 -15.68
C ASN A 196 8.21 21.71 -15.61
N GLU A 197 7.07 21.96 -15.02
CA GLU A 197 6.50 23.30 -14.84
C GLU A 197 6.61 23.73 -13.38
N GLY A 198 6.35 25.02 -13.12
CA GLY A 198 6.32 25.54 -11.76
C GLY A 198 5.20 24.91 -10.93
N ILE A 199 5.34 24.95 -9.62
CA ILE A 199 4.30 24.56 -8.68
C ILE A 199 3.38 25.79 -8.52
N ASP A 200 2.11 25.61 -8.86
CA ASP A 200 1.08 26.62 -8.63
C ASP A 200 0.29 26.25 -7.35
N SER A 201 -0.25 27.28 -6.70
CA SER A 201 -1.05 27.15 -5.47
C SER A 201 -2.52 26.80 -5.72
N SER A 202 -2.93 26.63 -6.99
CA SER A 202 -4.30 26.28 -7.39
C SER A 202 -4.50 24.79 -7.64
#